data_ff84a255dbf6547000569db226fa3510
#
_entry.id   ff84a255dbf6547000569db226fa3510
#
_cell.length_a   1.000
_cell.length_b   1.000
_cell.length_c   1.000
_cell.angle_alpha   90.00
_cell.angle_beta   90.00
_cell.angle_gamma   90.00
#
_symmetry.space_group_name_H-M   'P 1'
#
loop_
_entity.id
_entity.type
_entity.pdbx_description
1 polymer ?
#
loop_
_entity_poly.entity_id
_entity_poly.type
_entity_poly.pdbx_seq_one_letter_code
_entity_poly.pdbx_strand_id
1 'polypeptide(L)'
;MYKRQLEGLQKLEYRGYDSAGIAVLDGSTIELAKACGEIKNLLAKTHDGSDLHGYIGLGHTRWATHGAPTEANAHPHVSNDGKFAIVQNGIIENFMELREMLQAKGFRFHSETDTEVIVHLLDMYYTGDGNLKDTVLKTLGRLEGSYAIGILCADCPEQMFLARNGCPLIIGVGAGENFFASDVTALVSHTKNVVYLDDGELAEVRADGYTVFDCTGKPVH
;
A
#
# COMPACT_ATOMS: atom_id res chain seq x y z
N MET A 1 15.23 -6.12 -5.04
CA MET A 1 13.91 -5.44 -5.17
C MET A 1 13.86 -4.09 -4.43
N TYR A 2 14.17 -4.01 -3.15
CA TYR A 2 14.13 -2.77 -2.35
C TYR A 2 14.85 -1.57 -2.97
N LYS A 3 15.99 -1.76 -3.67
CA LYS A 3 16.68 -0.66 -4.36
C LYS A 3 15.80 0.02 -5.40
N ARG A 4 15.04 -0.75 -6.19
CA ARG A 4 14.12 -0.19 -7.19
C ARG A 4 12.95 0.56 -6.56
N GLN A 5 12.45 0.09 -5.40
CA GLN A 5 11.42 0.80 -4.65
C GLN A 5 11.96 2.14 -4.12
N LEU A 6 13.15 2.13 -3.51
CA LEU A 6 13.79 3.36 -3.02
C LEU A 6 14.11 4.33 -4.17
N GLU A 7 14.61 3.84 -5.31
CA GLU A 7 14.80 4.66 -6.52
C GLU A 7 13.48 5.24 -7.06
N GLY A 8 12.40 4.46 -7.03
CA GLY A 8 11.06 4.93 -7.40
C GLY A 8 10.55 6.01 -6.45
N LEU A 9 10.71 5.82 -5.14
CA LEU A 9 10.33 6.80 -4.12
C LEU A 9 11.12 8.11 -4.26
N GLN A 10 12.43 8.05 -4.56
CA GLN A 10 13.25 9.23 -4.82
C GLN A 10 12.70 10.07 -5.98
N LYS A 11 12.18 9.42 -7.04
CA LYS A 11 11.55 10.11 -8.16
C LYS A 11 10.20 10.75 -7.81
N LEU A 12 9.55 10.31 -6.74
CA LEU A 12 8.26 10.83 -6.26
C LEU A 12 8.42 11.85 -5.13
N GLU A 13 9.62 12.07 -4.60
CA GLU A 13 9.88 12.96 -3.46
C GLU A 13 9.39 14.39 -3.68
N TYR A 14 9.39 14.88 -4.92
CA TYR A 14 8.87 16.21 -5.26
C TYR A 14 7.38 16.39 -4.94
N ARG A 15 6.65 15.28 -4.73
CA ARG A 15 5.20 15.24 -4.40
C ARG A 15 4.93 14.96 -2.91
N GLY A 16 5.95 14.55 -2.14
CA GLY A 16 5.82 14.26 -0.72
C GLY A 16 7.19 14.12 -0.08
N TYR A 17 7.47 14.96 0.92
CA TYR A 17 8.79 15.05 1.57
C TYR A 17 8.73 15.20 3.08
N ASP A 18 7.55 15.04 3.69
CA ASP A 18 7.40 15.17 5.15
C ASP A 18 7.72 13.87 5.90
N SER A 19 7.52 12.75 5.24
CA SER A 19 7.91 11.43 5.73
C SER A 19 7.94 10.41 4.59
N ALA A 20 8.70 9.35 4.77
CA ALA A 20 8.79 8.23 3.85
C ALA A 20 8.81 6.91 4.60
N GLY A 21 8.37 5.85 3.94
CA GLY A 21 8.47 4.51 4.51
C GLY A 21 8.35 3.42 3.46
N ILE A 22 8.78 2.25 3.87
CA ILE A 22 8.80 1.03 3.07
C ILE A 22 8.40 -0.17 3.94
N ALA A 23 7.59 -1.05 3.38
CA ALA A 23 7.31 -2.37 3.92
C ALA A 23 7.76 -3.42 2.91
N VAL A 24 8.50 -4.42 3.36
CA VAL A 24 8.98 -5.52 2.53
C VAL A 24 8.57 -6.84 3.16
N LEU A 25 8.07 -7.75 2.36
CA LEU A 25 7.66 -9.07 2.81
C LEU A 25 8.82 -10.05 2.63
N ASP A 26 9.34 -10.58 3.75
CA ASP A 26 10.33 -11.64 3.81
C ASP A 26 9.67 -12.92 4.36
N GLY A 27 9.47 -13.89 3.49
CA GLY A 27 8.69 -15.08 3.82
C GLY A 27 7.27 -14.73 4.26
N SER A 28 6.97 -14.89 5.56
CA SER A 28 5.68 -14.57 6.19
C SER A 28 5.76 -13.37 7.14
N THR A 29 6.84 -12.59 7.08
CA THR A 29 7.06 -11.43 7.96
C THR A 29 7.13 -10.15 7.16
N ILE A 30 6.42 -9.13 7.61
CA ILE A 30 6.50 -7.79 7.02
C ILE A 30 7.54 -6.98 7.79
N GLU A 31 8.66 -6.69 7.14
CA GLU A 31 9.67 -5.74 7.63
C GLU A 31 9.24 -4.32 7.29
N LEU A 32 9.27 -3.42 8.28
CA LEU A 32 8.79 -2.04 8.16
C LEU A 32 9.89 -1.06 8.54
N ALA A 33 10.16 -0.09 7.68
CA ALA A 33 11.01 1.05 7.99
C ALA A 33 10.31 2.35 7.63
N LYS A 34 10.33 3.33 8.54
CA LYS A 34 9.74 4.66 8.36
C LYS A 34 10.72 5.73 8.84
N ALA A 35 10.68 6.90 8.22
CA ALA A 35 11.47 8.07 8.64
C ALA A 35 10.68 9.36 8.38
N CYS A 36 10.82 10.33 9.28
CA CYS A 36 10.34 11.69 9.06
C CYS A 36 11.29 12.46 8.15
N GLY A 37 10.76 13.43 7.40
CA GLY A 37 11.49 14.27 6.48
C GLY A 37 11.78 13.59 5.16
N GLU A 38 12.81 14.05 4.48
CA GLU A 38 13.18 13.61 3.14
C GLU A 38 13.57 12.13 3.08
N ILE A 39 13.46 11.53 1.90
CA ILE A 39 13.77 10.11 1.68
C ILE A 39 15.20 9.73 2.06
N LYS A 40 16.13 10.68 2.05
CA LYS A 40 17.50 10.45 2.53
C LYS A 40 17.55 9.92 3.97
N ASN A 41 16.58 10.29 4.82
CA ASN A 41 16.50 9.82 6.20
C ASN A 41 16.08 8.34 6.24
N LEU A 42 15.16 7.91 5.36
CA LEU A 42 14.81 6.50 5.20
C LEU A 42 15.99 5.69 4.65
N LEU A 43 16.70 6.22 3.65
CA LEU A 43 17.91 5.58 3.11
C LEU A 43 18.97 5.37 4.19
N ALA A 44 19.27 6.41 4.98
CA ALA A 44 20.23 6.30 6.09
C ALA A 44 19.78 5.27 7.14
N LYS A 45 18.48 5.26 7.49
CA LYS A 45 17.88 4.32 8.47
C LYS A 45 17.94 2.87 8.02
N THR A 46 17.90 2.60 6.72
CA THR A 46 17.90 1.25 6.13
C THR A 46 19.24 0.85 5.50
N HIS A 47 20.29 1.64 5.72
CA HIS A 47 21.60 1.48 5.07
C HIS A 47 21.46 1.30 3.55
N ASP A 48 20.81 2.27 2.89
CA ASP A 48 20.46 2.24 1.47
C ASP A 48 19.61 1.00 1.08
N GLY A 49 18.80 0.52 2.02
CA GLY A 49 17.93 -0.64 1.89
C GLY A 49 18.60 -1.99 2.14
N SER A 50 19.91 -2.04 2.46
CA SER A 50 20.63 -3.30 2.67
C SER A 50 20.08 -4.14 3.84
N ASP A 51 19.38 -3.51 4.77
CA ASP A 51 18.76 -4.18 5.92
C ASP A 51 17.38 -4.80 5.58
N LEU A 52 16.86 -4.54 4.38
CA LEU A 52 15.55 -5.03 3.98
C LEU A 52 15.68 -6.27 3.10
N HIS A 53 14.99 -7.34 3.48
CA HIS A 53 15.03 -8.62 2.77
C HIS A 53 13.64 -8.97 2.25
N GLY A 54 13.55 -9.50 1.03
CA GLY A 54 12.29 -9.95 0.44
C GLY A 54 12.13 -9.59 -1.03
N TYR A 55 11.03 -10.07 -1.62
CA TYR A 55 10.76 -10.01 -3.07
C TYR A 55 9.55 -9.18 -3.43
N ILE A 56 8.72 -8.82 -2.47
CA ILE A 56 7.52 -8.00 -2.66
C ILE A 56 7.49 -6.92 -1.60
N GLY A 57 7.04 -5.71 -1.94
CA GLY A 57 7.01 -4.62 -0.97
C GLY A 57 6.23 -3.41 -1.46
N LEU A 58 5.91 -2.54 -0.52
CA LEU A 58 5.23 -1.25 -0.69
C LEU A 58 6.15 -0.13 -0.24
N GLY A 59 6.11 0.99 -0.93
CA GLY A 59 6.80 2.20 -0.50
C GLY A 59 5.92 3.44 -0.69
N HIS A 60 6.15 4.45 0.15
CA HIS A 60 5.37 5.69 0.10
C HIS A 60 6.21 6.89 0.55
N THR A 61 6.04 8.01 -0.16
CA THR A 61 6.47 9.34 0.27
C THR A 61 5.21 10.15 0.58
N ARG A 62 5.12 10.70 1.79
CA ARG A 62 3.92 11.33 2.30
C ARG A 62 3.98 12.84 2.18
N TRP A 63 2.83 13.42 1.81
CA TRP A 63 2.48 14.81 2.03
C TRP A 63 1.34 14.83 3.04
N ALA A 64 1.57 15.36 4.24
CA ALA A 64 0.60 15.29 5.34
C ALA A 64 -0.69 16.01 5.00
N THR A 65 -1.81 15.28 5.07
CA THR A 65 -3.17 15.81 5.01
C THR A 65 -3.87 15.69 6.36
N HIS A 66 -3.69 14.55 7.04
CA HIS A 66 -4.23 14.24 8.37
C HIS A 66 -3.10 13.79 9.31
N GLY A 67 -3.00 14.43 10.47
CA GLY A 67 -1.97 14.16 11.48
C GLY A 67 -0.60 14.77 11.15
N ALA A 68 0.18 15.02 12.20
CA ALA A 68 1.52 15.62 12.11
C ALA A 68 2.50 14.72 11.32
N PRO A 69 3.62 15.28 10.77
CA PRO A 69 4.66 14.49 10.10
C PRO A 69 5.50 13.72 11.14
N THR A 70 4.97 12.60 11.61
CA THR A 70 5.61 11.68 12.56
C THR A 70 5.82 10.31 11.92
N GLU A 71 6.72 9.49 12.46
CA GLU A 71 6.89 8.10 12.00
C GLU A 71 5.60 7.28 12.18
N ALA A 72 4.80 7.54 13.23
CA ALA A 72 3.54 6.88 13.45
C ALA A 72 2.55 7.14 12.30
N ASN A 73 2.51 8.39 11.82
CA ASN A 73 1.62 8.83 10.74
C ASN A 73 2.19 8.58 9.34
N ALA A 74 3.46 8.19 9.21
CA ALA A 74 4.05 7.81 7.92
C ALA A 74 3.47 6.48 7.43
N HIS A 75 3.30 6.34 6.10
CA HIS A 75 3.00 5.06 5.46
C HIS A 75 4.27 4.24 5.27
N PRO A 76 4.17 2.89 5.17
CA PRO A 76 2.98 2.04 5.26
C PRO A 76 2.39 1.94 6.66
N HIS A 77 1.07 1.67 6.76
CA HIS A 77 0.41 1.25 8.00
C HIS A 77 0.31 -0.28 8.06
N VAL A 78 0.39 -0.83 9.27
CA VAL A 78 0.42 -2.28 9.50
C VAL A 78 -0.69 -2.66 10.49
N SER A 79 -1.35 -3.82 10.28
CA SER A 79 -2.35 -4.36 11.20
C SER A 79 -1.77 -4.69 12.57
N ASN A 80 -2.63 -4.81 13.59
CA ASN A 80 -2.18 -5.05 14.97
C ASN A 80 -1.40 -6.36 15.15
N ASP A 81 -1.68 -7.35 14.31
CA ASP A 81 -1.01 -8.66 14.30
C ASP A 81 0.19 -8.71 13.32
N GLY A 82 0.45 -7.62 12.58
CA GLY A 82 1.54 -7.54 11.60
C GLY A 82 1.28 -8.25 10.28
N LYS A 83 0.06 -8.75 10.06
CA LYS A 83 -0.29 -9.56 8.89
C LYS A 83 -0.48 -8.73 7.60
N PHE A 84 -1.02 -7.54 7.72
CA PHE A 84 -1.27 -6.64 6.60
C PHE A 84 -0.38 -5.41 6.66
N ALA A 85 0.08 -4.97 5.48
CA ALA A 85 0.65 -3.64 5.29
C ALA A 85 -0.03 -2.94 4.13
N ILE A 86 -0.26 -1.63 4.25
CA ILE A 86 -0.88 -0.82 3.21
C ILE A 86 -0.18 0.51 3.01
N VAL A 87 -0.25 1.01 1.79
CA VAL A 87 -0.01 2.41 1.42
C VAL A 87 -1.26 2.98 0.76
N GLN A 88 -1.52 4.27 0.96
CA GLN A 88 -2.70 4.91 0.38
C GLN A 88 -2.40 6.37 0.02
N ASN A 89 -2.92 6.79 -1.13
CA ASN A 89 -3.10 8.18 -1.52
C ASN A 89 -4.60 8.50 -1.54
N GLY A 90 -4.96 9.72 -1.20
CA GLY A 90 -6.34 10.19 -1.16
C GLY A 90 -6.85 10.41 0.26
N ILE A 91 -8.17 10.42 0.43
CA ILE A 91 -8.83 10.70 1.71
C ILE A 91 -10.00 9.74 1.89
N ILE A 92 -10.04 9.07 3.05
CA ILE A 92 -11.17 8.25 3.47
C ILE A 92 -12.11 9.14 4.31
N GLU A 93 -13.21 9.55 3.71
CA GLU A 93 -14.11 10.56 4.29
C GLU A 93 -14.85 10.06 5.54
N ASN A 94 -15.23 8.79 5.56
CA ASN A 94 -15.93 8.16 6.69
C ASN A 94 -14.99 7.52 7.73
N PHE A 95 -13.70 7.91 7.75
CA PHE A 95 -12.70 7.26 8.63
C PHE A 95 -13.02 7.36 10.11
N MET A 96 -13.66 8.45 10.56
CA MET A 96 -14.00 8.62 11.98
C MET A 96 -15.01 7.58 12.46
N GLU A 97 -16.08 7.34 11.69
CA GLU A 97 -17.07 6.31 11.98
C GLU A 97 -16.44 4.90 11.99
N LEU A 98 -15.60 4.62 10.96
CA LEU A 98 -14.89 3.35 10.88
C LEU A 98 -13.93 3.15 12.05
N ARG A 99 -13.22 4.19 12.48
CA ARG A 99 -12.31 4.17 13.62
C ARG A 99 -13.05 3.85 14.92
N GLU A 100 -14.16 4.54 15.19
CA GLU A 100 -14.98 4.29 16.38
C GLU A 100 -15.50 2.84 16.41
N MET A 101 -16.01 2.35 15.28
CA MET A 101 -16.48 0.97 15.14
C MET A 101 -15.36 -0.06 15.38
N LEU A 102 -14.17 0.16 14.81
CA LEU A 102 -13.02 -0.72 14.97
C LEU A 102 -12.48 -0.69 16.41
N GLN A 103 -12.40 0.49 17.04
CA GLN A 103 -12.01 0.60 18.45
C GLN A 103 -12.98 -0.13 19.38
N ALA A 104 -14.29 -0.05 19.13
CA ALA A 104 -15.30 -0.80 19.87
C ALA A 104 -15.14 -2.33 19.72
N LYS A 105 -14.49 -2.78 18.65
CA LYS A 105 -14.13 -4.21 18.42
C LYS A 105 -12.76 -4.59 18.97
N GLY A 106 -12.03 -3.65 19.61
CA GLY A 106 -10.74 -3.90 20.26
C GLY A 106 -9.52 -3.61 19.41
N PHE A 107 -9.66 -3.07 18.19
CA PHE A 107 -8.53 -2.65 17.37
C PHE A 107 -7.83 -1.43 17.98
N ARG A 108 -6.50 -1.46 17.99
CA ARG A 108 -5.68 -0.35 18.52
C ARG A 108 -5.14 0.47 17.38
N PHE A 109 -5.31 1.77 17.48
CA PHE A 109 -4.80 2.74 16.52
C PHE A 109 -3.51 3.36 17.04
N HIS A 110 -2.51 3.45 16.17
CA HIS A 110 -1.18 3.98 16.48
C HIS A 110 -0.91 5.32 15.79
N SER A 111 -1.76 5.69 14.81
CA SER A 111 -1.65 6.93 14.04
C SER A 111 -2.92 7.77 14.14
N GLU A 112 -2.79 9.00 13.66
CA GLU A 112 -3.91 9.94 13.52
C GLU A 112 -4.46 9.96 12.09
N THR A 113 -3.94 9.10 11.19
CA THR A 113 -4.31 9.10 9.77
C THR A 113 -5.67 8.44 9.55
N ASP A 114 -6.33 8.85 8.50
CA ASP A 114 -7.53 8.20 7.96
C ASP A 114 -7.20 6.82 7.38
N THR A 115 -5.99 6.63 6.89
CA THR A 115 -5.51 5.40 6.23
C THR A 115 -5.54 4.19 7.15
N GLU A 116 -5.25 4.32 8.44
CA GLU A 116 -5.11 3.20 9.36
C GLU A 116 -6.41 2.38 9.53
N VAL A 117 -7.58 2.97 9.26
CA VAL A 117 -8.85 2.22 9.29
C VAL A 117 -8.87 1.11 8.24
N ILE A 118 -8.20 1.30 7.09
CA ILE A 118 -8.18 0.33 5.98
C ILE A 118 -7.48 -0.96 6.42
N VAL A 119 -6.31 -0.85 7.04
CA VAL A 119 -5.53 -2.02 7.44
C VAL A 119 -6.25 -2.82 8.53
N HIS A 120 -6.97 -2.16 9.43
CA HIS A 120 -7.78 -2.83 10.45
C HIS A 120 -9.07 -3.44 9.90
N LEU A 121 -9.67 -2.86 8.85
CA LEU A 121 -10.79 -3.49 8.14
C LEU A 121 -10.33 -4.77 7.42
N LEU A 122 -9.16 -4.76 6.77
CA LEU A 122 -8.58 -5.96 6.16
C LEU A 122 -8.40 -7.06 7.21
N ASP A 123 -7.77 -6.75 8.34
CA ASP A 123 -7.57 -7.68 9.46
C ASP A 123 -8.91 -8.21 10.00
N MET A 124 -9.92 -7.35 10.18
CA MET A 124 -11.24 -7.73 10.67
C MET A 124 -11.98 -8.69 9.72
N TYR A 125 -11.84 -8.53 8.41
CA TYR A 125 -12.56 -9.33 7.42
C TYR A 125 -11.80 -10.57 6.96
N TYR A 126 -10.51 -10.65 7.22
CA TYR A 126 -9.70 -11.77 6.79
C TYR A 126 -9.94 -13.01 7.64
N THR A 127 -10.26 -14.12 6.99
CA THR A 127 -10.61 -15.39 7.65
C THR A 127 -9.45 -16.40 7.71
N GLY A 128 -8.29 -16.03 7.13
CA GLY A 128 -7.12 -16.92 7.09
C GLY A 128 -7.22 -18.06 6.06
N ASP A 129 -8.21 -18.01 5.18
CA ASP A 129 -8.47 -19.03 4.15
C ASP A 129 -7.73 -18.80 2.83
N GLY A 130 -6.87 -17.79 2.76
CA GLY A 130 -6.14 -17.40 1.57
C GLY A 130 -6.96 -16.62 0.53
N ASN A 131 -8.27 -16.39 0.76
CA ASN A 131 -9.12 -15.61 -0.14
C ASN A 131 -8.99 -14.10 0.14
N LEU A 132 -7.83 -13.56 -0.21
CA LEU A 132 -7.54 -12.15 0.01
C LEU A 132 -8.41 -11.23 -0.86
N LYS A 133 -8.79 -11.65 -2.05
CA LYS A 133 -9.65 -10.86 -2.94
C LYS A 133 -10.99 -10.49 -2.28
N ASP A 134 -11.68 -11.44 -1.70
CA ASP A 134 -12.97 -11.20 -1.05
C ASP A 134 -12.82 -10.30 0.20
N THR A 135 -11.71 -10.45 0.93
CA THR A 135 -11.35 -9.58 2.05
C THR A 135 -11.19 -8.14 1.59
N VAL A 136 -10.46 -7.93 0.50
CA VAL A 136 -10.25 -6.60 -0.08
C VAL A 136 -11.56 -6.01 -0.57
N LEU A 137 -12.38 -6.76 -1.32
CA LEU A 137 -13.69 -6.29 -1.80
C LEU A 137 -14.62 -5.88 -0.65
N LYS A 138 -14.69 -6.68 0.43
CA LYS A 138 -15.47 -6.32 1.63
C LYS A 138 -14.94 -5.04 2.29
N THR A 139 -13.63 -4.87 2.34
CA THR A 139 -13.00 -3.65 2.87
C THR A 139 -13.35 -2.44 2.02
N LEU A 140 -13.15 -2.52 0.70
CA LEU A 140 -13.44 -1.42 -0.23
C LEU A 140 -14.92 -1.00 -0.19
N GLY A 141 -15.84 -1.96 -0.02
CA GLY A 141 -17.27 -1.70 0.14
C GLY A 141 -17.67 -0.91 1.40
N ARG A 142 -16.73 -0.66 2.32
CA ARG A 142 -16.94 0.15 3.53
C ARG A 142 -16.34 1.56 3.41
N LEU A 143 -15.49 1.79 2.42
CA LEU A 143 -14.77 3.05 2.27
C LEU A 143 -15.59 4.05 1.48
N GLU A 144 -15.64 5.29 1.97
CA GLU A 144 -16.16 6.46 1.26
C GLU A 144 -15.02 7.44 1.01
N GLY A 145 -14.99 8.05 -0.18
CA GLY A 145 -13.97 9.02 -0.57
C GLY A 145 -13.09 8.56 -1.73
N SER A 146 -11.94 9.21 -1.88
CA SER A 146 -11.00 8.92 -2.98
C SER A 146 -9.77 8.20 -2.45
N TYR A 147 -9.30 7.19 -3.21
CA TYR A 147 -8.13 6.42 -2.82
C TYR A 147 -7.40 5.77 -3.99
N ALA A 148 -6.10 5.58 -3.81
CA ALA A 148 -5.26 4.61 -4.50
C ALA A 148 -4.53 3.81 -3.41
N ILE A 149 -4.78 2.52 -3.32
CA ILE A 149 -4.32 1.66 -2.22
C ILE A 149 -3.44 0.55 -2.78
N GLY A 150 -2.30 0.30 -2.12
CA GLY A 150 -1.50 -0.93 -2.28
C GLY A 150 -1.55 -1.75 -1.01
N ILE A 151 -1.76 -3.07 -1.13
CA ILE A 151 -2.00 -4.00 -0.03
C ILE A 151 -1.05 -5.18 -0.12
N LEU A 152 -0.35 -5.48 0.99
CA LEU A 152 0.38 -6.73 1.21
C LEU A 152 -0.29 -7.54 2.32
N CYS A 153 -0.24 -8.86 2.17
CA CYS A 153 -0.66 -9.83 3.19
C CYS A 153 0.46 -10.86 3.41
N ALA A 154 0.88 -11.04 4.66
CA ALA A 154 1.93 -11.99 5.02
C ALA A 154 1.57 -13.45 4.71
N ASP A 155 0.27 -13.80 4.76
CA ASP A 155 -0.22 -15.13 4.41
C ASP A 155 -0.28 -15.38 2.88
N CYS A 156 -0.10 -14.33 2.07
CA CYS A 156 -0.18 -14.40 0.61
C CYS A 156 1.08 -13.78 -0.04
N PRO A 157 2.28 -14.38 0.15
CA PRO A 157 3.56 -13.73 -0.15
C PRO A 157 3.89 -13.58 -1.64
N GLU A 158 3.10 -14.16 -2.53
CA GLU A 158 3.35 -14.11 -3.98
C GLU A 158 2.47 -13.08 -4.70
N GLN A 159 1.63 -12.34 -3.97
CA GLN A 159 0.68 -11.40 -4.57
C GLN A 159 0.53 -10.14 -3.75
N MET A 160 0.18 -9.06 -4.44
CA MET A 160 -0.32 -7.83 -3.84
C MET A 160 -1.65 -7.44 -4.47
N PHE A 161 -2.44 -6.68 -3.74
CA PHE A 161 -3.66 -6.09 -4.27
C PHE A 161 -3.53 -4.58 -4.40
N LEU A 162 -4.09 -4.06 -5.47
CA LEU A 162 -4.16 -2.63 -5.77
C LEU A 162 -5.62 -2.25 -5.97
N ALA A 163 -6.05 -1.13 -5.43
CA ALA A 163 -7.40 -0.63 -5.63
C ALA A 163 -7.40 0.86 -5.91
N ARG A 164 -8.29 1.30 -6.81
CA ARG A 164 -8.39 2.69 -7.20
C ARG A 164 -9.82 3.21 -7.15
N ASN A 165 -9.96 4.44 -6.64
CA ASN A 165 -11.14 5.28 -6.78
C ASN A 165 -10.74 6.76 -6.69
N GLY A 166 -10.82 7.52 -7.77
CA GLY A 166 -10.54 8.96 -7.82
C GLY A 166 -9.07 9.38 -7.79
N CYS A 167 -8.13 8.50 -7.35
CA CYS A 167 -6.70 8.80 -7.30
C CYS A 167 -5.92 7.99 -8.35
N PRO A 168 -4.84 8.53 -8.96
CA PRO A 168 -4.07 7.80 -9.97
C PRO A 168 -3.41 6.54 -9.41
N LEU A 169 -3.50 5.43 -10.16
CA LEU A 169 -2.81 4.18 -9.87
C LEU A 169 -2.50 3.45 -11.18
N ILE A 170 -1.25 3.04 -11.34
CA ILE A 170 -0.69 2.49 -12.56
C ILE A 170 0.04 1.20 -12.24
N ILE A 171 -0.17 0.15 -13.03
CA ILE A 171 0.63 -1.08 -13.01
C ILE A 171 1.69 -0.96 -14.10
N GLY A 172 2.95 -1.18 -13.75
CA GLY A 172 4.05 -1.34 -14.69
C GLY A 172 4.33 -2.82 -14.94
N VAL A 173 4.20 -3.27 -16.18
CA VAL A 173 4.37 -4.67 -16.55
C VAL A 173 5.81 -4.89 -17.00
N GLY A 174 6.55 -5.73 -16.27
CA GLY A 174 7.93 -6.11 -16.56
C GLY A 174 8.08 -7.59 -16.95
N ALA A 175 9.31 -8.02 -17.13
CA ALA A 175 9.63 -9.41 -17.44
C ALA A 175 9.97 -10.18 -16.16
N GLY A 176 9.01 -10.98 -15.65
CA GLY A 176 9.16 -11.72 -14.40
C GLY A 176 9.08 -10.85 -13.13
N GLU A 177 8.59 -9.64 -13.27
CA GLU A 177 8.33 -8.70 -12.18
C GLU A 177 7.30 -7.67 -12.62
N ASN A 178 6.48 -7.21 -11.69
CA ASN A 178 5.52 -6.13 -11.92
C ASN A 178 5.67 -5.05 -10.85
N PHE A 179 5.24 -3.85 -11.19
CA PHE A 179 5.37 -2.66 -10.37
C PHE A 179 4.03 -1.96 -10.25
N PHE A 180 3.90 -1.07 -9.28
CA PHE A 180 2.82 -0.10 -9.27
C PHE A 180 3.33 1.27 -8.82
N ALA A 181 2.67 2.31 -9.25
CA ALA A 181 2.94 3.67 -8.80
C ALA A 181 1.72 4.58 -9.01
N SER A 182 1.72 5.70 -8.32
CA SER A 182 0.77 6.80 -8.56
C SER A 182 1.16 7.69 -9.74
N ASP A 183 2.41 7.54 -10.25
CA ASP A 183 2.93 8.32 -11.37
C ASP A 183 3.91 7.48 -12.19
N VAL A 184 3.81 7.60 -13.52
CA VAL A 184 4.64 6.86 -14.48
C VAL A 184 6.14 7.17 -14.33
N THR A 185 6.49 8.33 -13.81
CA THR A 185 7.90 8.73 -13.61
C THR A 185 8.68 7.78 -12.71
N ALA A 186 8.00 7.13 -11.75
CA ALA A 186 8.61 6.11 -10.91
C ALA A 186 8.90 4.81 -11.67
N LEU A 187 8.18 4.52 -12.76
CA LEU A 187 8.20 3.25 -13.49
C LEU A 187 9.04 3.27 -14.76
N VAL A 188 9.19 4.45 -15.41
CA VAL A 188 9.72 4.59 -16.77
C VAL A 188 11.14 4.03 -16.98
N SER A 189 11.95 3.95 -15.91
CA SER A 189 13.29 3.34 -15.95
C SER A 189 13.26 1.80 -15.89
N HIS A 190 12.14 1.21 -15.53
CA HIS A 190 11.99 -0.24 -15.36
C HIS A 190 11.14 -0.87 -16.45
N THR A 191 10.09 -0.18 -16.88
CA THR A 191 9.21 -0.65 -17.95
C THR A 191 8.55 0.52 -18.69
N LYS A 192 8.19 0.29 -19.95
CA LYS A 192 7.37 1.19 -20.76
C LYS A 192 5.94 0.67 -20.95
N ASN A 193 5.69 -0.56 -20.51
CA ASN A 193 4.38 -1.19 -20.59
C ASN A 193 3.63 -0.88 -19.29
N VAL A 194 2.56 -0.11 -19.39
CA VAL A 194 1.77 0.32 -18.23
C VAL A 194 0.28 0.07 -18.45
N VAL A 195 -0.41 -0.23 -17.36
CA VAL A 195 -1.85 -0.36 -17.30
C VAL A 195 -2.36 0.67 -16.30
N TYR A 196 -3.29 1.52 -16.73
CA TYR A 196 -3.98 2.46 -15.87
C TYR A 196 -5.24 1.79 -15.35
N LEU A 197 -5.39 1.69 -14.04
CA LEU A 197 -6.63 1.24 -13.45
C LEU A 197 -7.70 2.31 -13.58
N ASP A 198 -8.94 1.91 -13.81
CA ASP A 198 -10.11 2.78 -13.79
C ASP A 198 -10.70 2.87 -12.37
N ASP A 199 -11.59 3.85 -12.13
CA ASP A 199 -12.23 4.02 -10.83
C ASP A 199 -13.16 2.83 -10.52
N GLY A 200 -13.03 2.31 -9.30
CA GLY A 200 -13.74 1.13 -8.83
C GLY A 200 -13.06 -0.19 -9.22
N GLU A 201 -11.90 -0.15 -9.87
CA GLU A 201 -11.14 -1.36 -10.18
C GLU A 201 -10.23 -1.81 -9.03
N LEU A 202 -10.11 -3.13 -8.95
CA LEU A 202 -9.21 -3.89 -8.08
C LEU A 202 -8.27 -4.72 -8.96
N ALA A 203 -6.96 -4.71 -8.69
CA ALA A 203 -6.01 -5.57 -9.37
C ALA A 203 -5.30 -6.50 -8.39
N GLU A 204 -5.21 -7.77 -8.74
CA GLU A 204 -4.27 -8.73 -8.18
C GLU A 204 -3.01 -8.71 -9.03
N VAL A 205 -1.87 -8.46 -8.41
CA VAL A 205 -0.57 -8.36 -9.10
C VAL A 205 0.39 -9.39 -8.52
N ARG A 206 0.99 -10.18 -9.40
CA ARG A 206 2.03 -11.20 -9.13
C ARG A 206 3.29 -10.91 -9.94
N ALA A 207 4.35 -11.65 -9.71
CA ALA A 207 5.58 -11.51 -10.48
C ALA A 207 5.40 -11.84 -11.96
N ASP A 208 4.54 -12.80 -12.28
CA ASP A 208 4.30 -13.36 -13.62
C ASP A 208 3.10 -12.75 -14.36
N GLY A 209 2.30 -11.89 -13.69
CA GLY A 209 1.14 -11.27 -14.32
C GLY A 209 0.29 -10.43 -13.36
N TYR A 210 -0.85 -10.04 -13.88
CA TYR A 210 -1.88 -9.33 -13.13
C TYR A 210 -3.27 -9.71 -13.63
N THR A 211 -4.27 -9.52 -12.79
CA THR A 211 -5.69 -9.66 -13.16
C THR A 211 -6.44 -8.46 -12.58
N VAL A 212 -7.23 -7.79 -13.41
CA VAL A 212 -8.08 -6.66 -13.00
C VAL A 212 -9.51 -7.14 -12.82
N PHE A 213 -10.16 -6.68 -11.77
CA PHE A 213 -11.54 -6.99 -11.42
C PHE A 213 -12.34 -5.69 -11.26
N ASP A 214 -13.62 -5.75 -11.55
CA ASP A 214 -14.55 -4.69 -11.17
C ASP A 214 -14.90 -4.72 -9.66
N CYS A 215 -15.68 -3.76 -9.20
CA CYS A 215 -16.12 -3.65 -7.80
C CYS A 215 -16.98 -4.83 -7.32
N THR A 216 -17.45 -5.72 -8.22
CA THR A 216 -18.18 -6.96 -7.89
C THR A 216 -17.23 -8.17 -7.80
N GLY A 217 -15.94 -8.00 -8.11
CA GLY A 217 -14.93 -9.06 -8.14
C GLY A 217 -14.95 -9.89 -9.42
N LYS A 218 -15.60 -9.41 -10.48
CA LYS A 218 -15.60 -10.05 -11.80
C LYS A 218 -14.38 -9.58 -12.58
N PRO A 219 -13.62 -10.49 -13.22
CA PRO A 219 -12.48 -10.11 -14.06
C PRO A 219 -12.94 -9.25 -15.25
N VAL A 220 -12.18 -8.17 -15.54
CA VAL A 220 -12.44 -7.23 -16.64
C VAL A 220 -11.30 -7.18 -17.65
N HIS A 221 -10.09 -7.57 -17.26
CA HIS A 221 -8.89 -7.69 -18.12
C HIS A 221 -8.03 -8.88 -17.72
#